data_094fdc2b63a36baa7615a899f69ffd11
#
_entry.id   094fdc2b63a36baa7615a899f69ffd11
#
_cell.length_a   1.000
_cell.length_b   1.000
_cell.length_c   1.000
_cell.angle_alpha   90.00
_cell.angle_beta   90.00
_cell.angle_gamma   90.00
#
_symmetry.space_group_name_H-M   'P 1'
#
loop_
_entity.id
_entity.type
_entity.pdbx_description
1 polymer ?
#
loop_
_entity_poly.entity_id
_entity_poly.type
_entity_poly.pdbx_seq_one_letter_code
_entity_poly.pdbx_strand_id
1 'polypeptide(L)'
;MLQAMAYGGTLGTSLFQNVIAASPYLPMQYQYNGWQPSQSYFAFAQASGCFPGRAYGNTSSTILDCLRATPSDTLQNASAVIGASGTWGTWAFLPVTDGNFIRERPSQQLTSGNVNGQRVMSGNNAMEGASFVIPNTITTDADFNAWLRLEYPMLRPSDVDEILHTYYPALNTSGITPYATCGDCGGATAVDVGPEAVGPWQRAINLYSETTFVCPSYWLASAYSAAHGKQAYKYQYSIPAAQHGADLYAEGLRAETVNVSPEFYQAFTTMWGSFITGDDPSIPNAMANGNGSTADNAASHWPLFSTQGRDTYRMLNLNETGGVEYSAHVVANPAPNAEQYEEPGLQNDIREVDAYAWEGGRGARCDFWSQIGSRVPE
;
A
#
# COMPACT_ATOMS: atom_id res chain seq x y z
N MET A 1 8.43 6.87 -0.16
CA MET A 1 7.48 7.93 -0.58
C MET A 1 7.75 9.27 0.10
N LEU A 2 7.79 9.40 1.44
CA LEU A 2 7.93 10.72 2.12
C LEU A 2 9.19 11.49 1.72
N GLN A 3 10.35 10.83 1.50
CA GLN A 3 11.56 11.50 0.97
C GLN A 3 11.34 12.08 -0.43
N ALA A 4 10.54 11.42 -1.27
CA ALA A 4 10.18 11.97 -2.57
C ALA A 4 9.36 13.26 -2.44
N MET A 5 8.56 13.38 -1.38
CA MET A 5 7.74 14.56 -1.10
C MET A 5 8.45 15.63 -0.25
N ALA A 6 9.61 15.28 0.33
CA ALA A 6 10.32 16.14 1.27
C ALA A 6 10.50 17.57 0.74
N TYR A 7 10.26 18.54 1.62
CA TYR A 7 10.37 19.98 1.33
C TYR A 7 9.53 20.44 0.12
N GLY A 8 8.39 19.77 -0.12
CA GLY A 8 7.49 20.13 -1.23
C GLY A 8 8.10 19.89 -2.62
N GLY A 9 8.97 18.91 -2.78
CA GLY A 9 9.61 18.59 -4.06
C GLY A 9 10.67 19.61 -4.52
N THR A 10 11.07 20.56 -3.67
CA THR A 10 11.96 21.66 -4.07
C THR A 10 13.44 21.26 -4.20
N LEU A 11 13.81 20.06 -3.78
CA LEU A 11 15.18 19.56 -3.94
C LEU A 11 15.44 19.03 -5.36
N GLY A 12 14.40 18.81 -6.15
CA GLY A 12 14.53 18.34 -7.52
C GLY A 12 15.31 17.02 -7.59
N THR A 13 16.38 17.00 -8.37
CA THR A 13 17.26 15.82 -8.56
C THR A 13 18.57 15.90 -7.77
N SER A 14 18.67 16.81 -6.80
CA SER A 14 19.94 17.06 -6.10
C SER A 14 20.38 15.90 -5.21
N LEU A 15 19.45 15.06 -4.73
CA LEU A 15 19.76 13.93 -3.85
C LEU A 15 19.63 12.58 -4.54
N PHE A 16 18.66 12.45 -5.45
CA PHE A 16 18.42 11.21 -6.20
C PHE A 16 17.67 11.51 -7.51
N GLN A 17 17.82 10.62 -8.49
CA GLN A 17 17.13 10.67 -9.78
C GLN A 17 15.91 9.74 -9.76
N ASN A 18 16.09 8.54 -9.24
CA ASN A 18 15.12 7.46 -9.30
C ASN A 18 14.61 7.12 -7.90
N VAL A 19 13.34 6.74 -7.84
CA VAL A 19 12.66 6.25 -6.63
C VAL A 19 12.06 4.88 -6.94
N ILE A 20 12.27 3.91 -6.06
CA ILE A 20 11.51 2.67 -6.04
C ILE A 20 10.67 2.67 -4.77
N ALA A 21 9.39 2.37 -4.91
CA ALA A 21 8.45 2.30 -3.79
C ALA A 21 7.55 1.08 -3.95
N ALA A 22 7.96 -0.03 -3.36
CA ALA A 22 7.12 -1.21 -3.18
C ALA A 22 6.19 -0.97 -2.01
N SER A 23 4.89 -1.06 -2.23
CA SER A 23 3.84 -0.85 -1.23
C SER A 23 4.05 0.42 -0.38
N PRO A 24 4.06 1.62 -1.00
CA PRO A 24 4.31 2.86 -0.27
C PRO A 24 3.25 3.05 0.82
N TYR A 25 3.67 2.95 2.07
CA TYR A 25 2.81 3.10 3.23
C TYR A 25 2.43 4.56 3.44
N LEU A 26 1.15 4.87 3.42
CA LEU A 26 0.60 6.18 3.72
C LEU A 26 -0.61 6.02 4.65
N PRO A 27 -0.39 5.97 5.96
CA PRO A 27 -1.48 6.02 6.93
C PRO A 27 -2.03 7.45 7.05
N MET A 28 -3.13 7.60 7.77
CA MET A 28 -3.65 8.92 8.10
C MET A 28 -2.57 9.81 8.72
N GLN A 29 -2.21 10.88 8.01
CA GLN A 29 -1.13 11.80 8.37
C GLN A 29 -1.69 13.16 8.78
N TYR A 30 -1.93 13.31 10.08
CA TYR A 30 -2.49 14.53 10.66
C TYR A 30 -1.49 15.68 10.70
N GLN A 31 -1.98 16.89 10.92
CA GLN A 31 -1.14 18.04 11.28
C GLN A 31 -0.39 17.74 12.57
N TYR A 32 0.90 18.11 12.65
CA TYR A 32 1.77 17.81 13.79
C TYR A 32 1.23 18.29 15.14
N ASN A 33 0.46 19.39 15.14
CA ASN A 33 -0.17 19.98 16.30
C ASN A 33 -1.65 19.63 16.42
N GLY A 34 -2.14 18.68 15.63
CA GLY A 34 -3.50 18.16 15.70
C GLY A 34 -3.75 17.42 17.03
N TRP A 35 -5.02 17.20 17.33
CA TRP A 35 -5.39 16.54 18.60
C TRP A 35 -4.95 15.07 18.63
N GLN A 36 -4.96 14.35 17.52
CA GLN A 36 -4.56 12.93 17.45
C GLN A 36 -3.07 12.76 17.80
N PRO A 37 -2.09 13.36 17.10
CA PRO A 37 -0.70 13.23 17.49
C PRO A 37 -0.42 13.84 18.87
N SER A 38 -1.17 14.86 19.28
CA SER A 38 -1.05 15.42 20.64
C SER A 38 -1.50 14.44 21.72
N GLN A 39 -2.59 13.68 21.49
CA GLN A 39 -3.01 12.63 22.42
C GLN A 39 -1.92 11.56 22.60
N SER A 40 -1.36 11.05 21.50
CA SER A 40 -0.27 10.05 21.56
C SER A 40 0.94 10.60 22.30
N TYR A 41 1.32 11.86 22.02
CA TYR A 41 2.43 12.51 22.70
C TYR A 41 2.22 12.63 24.22
N PHE A 42 1.06 13.11 24.67
CA PHE A 42 0.78 13.27 26.10
C PHE A 42 0.60 11.93 26.80
N ALA A 43 -0.03 10.94 26.16
CA ALA A 43 -0.15 9.59 26.71
C ALA A 43 1.24 8.95 26.88
N PHE A 44 2.12 9.10 25.89
CA PHE A 44 3.49 8.62 25.94
C PHE A 44 4.31 9.31 27.04
N ALA A 45 4.18 10.64 27.16
CA ALA A 45 4.84 11.41 28.20
C ALA A 45 4.38 10.97 29.61
N GLN A 46 3.09 10.69 29.78
CA GLN A 46 2.53 10.16 30.99
C GLN A 46 3.06 8.78 31.34
N ALA A 47 3.03 7.85 30.36
CA ALA A 47 3.52 6.49 30.53
C ALA A 47 5.04 6.46 30.83
N SER A 48 5.79 7.43 30.32
CA SER A 48 7.23 7.60 30.58
C SER A 48 7.55 8.33 31.88
N GLY A 49 6.54 8.75 32.65
CA GLY A 49 6.75 9.54 33.89
C GLY A 49 7.10 11.01 33.68
N CYS A 50 7.00 11.51 32.43
CA CYS A 50 7.38 12.87 32.07
C CYS A 50 6.21 13.88 32.05
N PHE A 51 5.00 13.44 32.37
CA PHE A 51 3.83 14.30 32.42
C PHE A 51 3.19 14.24 33.82
N PRO A 52 3.53 15.17 34.74
CA PRO A 52 3.10 15.11 36.11
C PRO A 52 1.65 15.58 36.36
N GLY A 53 0.81 15.59 35.33
CA GLY A 53 -0.61 15.96 35.43
C GLY A 53 -0.88 17.46 35.63
N ARG A 54 0.11 18.31 35.45
CA ARG A 54 -0.01 19.78 35.53
C ARG A 54 0.28 20.39 34.17
N ALA A 55 -0.77 20.69 33.41
CA ALA A 55 -0.65 21.29 32.08
C ALA A 55 -0.18 22.77 32.12
N TYR A 56 -0.27 23.42 33.26
CA TYR A 56 0.13 24.81 33.45
C TYR A 56 1.04 24.96 34.66
N GLY A 57 2.19 25.57 34.45
CA GLY A 57 3.10 25.90 35.55
C GLY A 57 4.47 26.34 35.05
N ASN A 58 5.15 27.16 35.84
CA ASN A 58 6.56 27.50 35.65
C ASN A 58 7.41 26.28 36.03
N THR A 59 7.65 25.40 35.05
CA THR A 59 8.65 24.33 35.17
C THR A 59 9.89 24.75 34.39
N SER A 60 11.07 24.55 35.00
CA SER A 60 12.35 24.82 34.37
C SER A 60 12.73 23.81 33.29
N SER A 61 11.96 22.73 33.14
CA SER A 61 12.15 21.67 32.12
C SER A 61 10.86 21.41 31.37
N THR A 62 10.98 21.18 30.07
CA THR A 62 9.86 20.78 29.23
C THR A 62 9.62 19.28 29.31
N ILE A 63 8.44 18.82 28.87
CA ILE A 63 8.16 17.38 28.70
C ILE A 63 9.22 16.74 27.80
N LEU A 64 9.61 17.44 26.74
CA LEU A 64 10.60 16.94 25.80
C LEU A 64 11.99 16.75 26.45
N ASP A 65 12.41 17.65 27.32
CA ASP A 65 13.69 17.52 28.03
C ASP A 65 13.66 16.31 28.98
N CYS A 66 12.53 16.08 29.66
CA CYS A 66 12.34 14.88 30.45
C CYS A 66 12.41 13.61 29.60
N LEU A 67 11.69 13.55 28.49
CA LEU A 67 11.71 12.39 27.59
C LEU A 67 13.13 12.11 27.05
N ARG A 68 13.88 13.14 26.69
CA ARG A 68 15.29 13.01 26.25
C ARG A 68 16.22 12.46 27.33
N ALA A 69 15.92 12.71 28.58
CA ALA A 69 16.70 12.22 29.71
C ALA A 69 16.22 10.84 30.21
N THR A 70 15.09 10.35 29.72
CA THR A 70 14.50 9.06 30.15
C THR A 70 15.24 7.89 29.51
N PRO A 71 15.55 6.80 30.26
CA PRO A 71 16.18 5.61 29.71
C PRO A 71 15.37 4.99 28.55
N SER A 72 16.08 4.48 27.54
CA SER A 72 15.46 3.88 26.34
C SER A 72 14.47 2.77 26.66
N ASP A 73 14.77 1.90 27.62
CA ASP A 73 13.88 0.79 28.01
C ASP A 73 12.53 1.30 28.53
N THR A 74 12.55 2.41 29.31
CA THR A 74 11.31 3.05 29.77
C THR A 74 10.51 3.63 28.62
N LEU A 75 11.18 4.27 27.66
CA LEU A 75 10.53 4.81 26.46
C LEU A 75 9.96 3.71 25.56
N GLN A 76 10.70 2.61 25.38
CA GLN A 76 10.23 1.45 24.59
C GLN A 76 8.99 0.81 25.24
N ASN A 77 9.00 0.59 26.56
CA ASN A 77 7.86 0.07 27.28
C ASN A 77 6.64 1.01 27.18
N ALA A 78 6.84 2.30 27.34
CA ALA A 78 5.78 3.30 27.17
C ALA A 78 5.21 3.27 25.75
N SER A 79 6.07 3.19 24.74
CA SER A 79 5.68 3.07 23.33
C SER A 79 4.84 1.81 23.05
N ALA A 80 5.26 0.66 23.61
CA ALA A 80 4.53 -0.60 23.46
C ALA A 80 3.13 -0.51 24.10
N VAL A 81 3.02 0.06 25.30
CA VAL A 81 1.72 0.25 25.98
C VAL A 81 0.79 1.15 25.17
N ILE A 82 1.29 2.27 24.68
CA ILE A 82 0.47 3.22 23.90
C ILE A 82 0.09 2.60 22.54
N GLY A 83 1.03 1.95 21.85
CA GLY A 83 0.76 1.25 20.58
C GLY A 83 -0.32 0.18 20.73
N ALA A 84 -0.25 -0.62 21.79
CA ALA A 84 -1.23 -1.68 22.06
C ALA A 84 -2.61 -1.16 22.52
N SER A 85 -2.73 0.10 22.92
CA SER A 85 -4.00 0.70 23.37
C SER A 85 -4.86 1.25 22.22
N GLY A 86 -4.32 1.34 21.01
CA GLY A 86 -5.00 1.87 19.83
C GLY A 86 -5.89 0.87 19.13
N THR A 87 -6.55 1.32 18.06
CA THR A 87 -7.29 0.47 17.14
C THR A 87 -6.33 -0.40 16.36
N TRP A 88 -6.69 -1.65 16.10
CA TRP A 88 -5.88 -2.55 15.28
C TRP A 88 -5.76 -1.99 13.86
N GLY A 89 -4.55 -2.03 13.30
CA GLY A 89 -4.26 -1.42 11.99
C GLY A 89 -3.81 0.03 12.07
N THR A 90 -3.94 0.67 13.26
CA THR A 90 -3.41 2.01 13.51
C THR A 90 -2.17 1.97 14.40
N TRP A 91 -1.42 3.07 14.42
CA TRP A 91 -0.17 3.18 15.17
C TRP A 91 -0.18 4.45 16.00
N ALA A 92 0.37 4.38 17.21
CA ALA A 92 0.42 5.53 18.12
C ALA A 92 1.28 6.68 17.59
N PHE A 93 2.33 6.36 16.82
CA PHE A 93 3.27 7.32 16.25
C PHE A 93 3.37 7.12 14.75
N LEU A 94 2.89 8.10 14.02
CA LEU A 94 2.84 8.15 12.58
C LEU A 94 3.55 9.39 12.07
N PRO A 95 3.97 9.43 10.80
CA PRO A 95 4.39 10.67 10.17
C PRO A 95 3.31 11.74 10.31
N VAL A 96 3.71 12.99 10.35
CA VAL A 96 2.80 14.13 10.46
C VAL A 96 3.08 15.16 9.38
N THR A 97 2.07 15.92 9.00
CA THR A 97 2.24 17.12 8.18
C THR A 97 2.75 18.23 9.07
N ASP A 98 4.04 18.58 8.95
CA ASP A 98 4.71 19.53 9.85
C ASP A 98 4.90 20.93 9.23
N GLY A 99 4.53 21.10 7.96
CA GLY A 99 4.67 22.35 7.21
C GLY A 99 6.11 22.67 6.77
N ASN A 100 7.07 21.80 7.08
CA ASN A 100 8.48 21.99 6.73
C ASN A 100 9.01 20.81 5.91
N PHE A 101 9.18 19.65 6.51
CA PHE A 101 9.62 18.44 5.81
C PHE A 101 8.50 17.88 4.95
N ILE A 102 7.32 17.66 5.52
CA ILE A 102 6.08 17.38 4.79
C ILE A 102 5.20 18.63 4.86
N ARG A 103 5.18 19.40 3.77
CA ARG A 103 4.59 20.73 3.77
C ARG A 103 3.07 20.74 3.70
N GLU A 104 2.51 19.76 2.99
CA GLU A 104 1.08 19.66 2.72
C GLU A 104 0.61 18.24 3.01
N ARG A 105 -0.70 18.04 3.09
CA ARG A 105 -1.27 16.68 3.13
C ARG A 105 -0.75 15.88 1.93
N PRO A 106 -0.28 14.61 2.13
CA PRO A 106 0.39 13.83 1.09
C PRO A 106 -0.40 13.71 -0.22
N SER A 107 -1.67 13.32 -0.16
CA SER A 107 -2.50 13.19 -1.37
C SER A 107 -2.61 14.51 -2.16
N GLN A 108 -2.70 15.65 -1.47
CA GLN A 108 -2.73 16.97 -2.09
C GLN A 108 -1.40 17.31 -2.78
N GLN A 109 -0.28 17.07 -2.10
CA GLN A 109 1.05 17.33 -2.64
C GLN A 109 1.36 16.43 -3.84
N LEU A 110 0.99 15.14 -3.77
CA LEU A 110 1.14 14.19 -4.86
C LEU A 110 0.30 14.58 -6.09
N THR A 111 -0.95 14.98 -5.88
CA THR A 111 -1.82 15.49 -6.97
C THR A 111 -1.20 16.70 -7.70
N SER A 112 -0.47 17.53 -6.96
CA SER A 112 0.22 18.71 -7.54
C SER A 112 1.54 18.34 -8.23
N GLY A 113 2.01 17.09 -8.19
CA GLY A 113 3.28 16.65 -8.76
C GLY A 113 4.52 17.25 -8.08
N ASN A 114 4.37 17.77 -6.86
CA ASN A 114 5.45 18.41 -6.09
C ASN A 114 6.34 17.35 -5.42
N VAL A 115 7.15 16.67 -6.23
CA VAL A 115 8.02 15.56 -5.80
C VAL A 115 9.46 15.71 -6.29
N ASN A 116 10.41 15.24 -5.48
CA ASN A 116 11.83 15.17 -5.81
C ASN A 116 12.12 13.93 -6.67
N GLY A 117 13.22 13.97 -7.42
CA GLY A 117 13.59 12.93 -8.38
C GLY A 117 12.91 13.13 -9.74
N GLN A 118 13.30 12.29 -10.70
CA GLN A 118 12.82 12.37 -12.09
C GLN A 118 11.94 11.19 -12.45
N ARG A 119 12.20 10.01 -11.85
CA ARG A 119 11.51 8.76 -12.19
C ARG A 119 11.09 8.00 -10.95
N VAL A 120 10.00 7.24 -11.08
CA VAL A 120 9.55 6.31 -10.05
C VAL A 120 9.16 4.97 -10.66
N MET A 121 9.51 3.90 -9.96
CA MET A 121 8.88 2.59 -10.11
C MET A 121 8.06 2.34 -8.84
N SER A 122 6.73 2.35 -8.97
CA SER A 122 5.81 2.22 -7.84
C SER A 122 5.00 0.93 -7.95
N GLY A 123 4.97 0.14 -6.90
CA GLY A 123 4.27 -1.14 -6.86
C GLY A 123 3.37 -1.31 -5.67
N ASN A 124 2.51 -2.30 -5.76
CA ASN A 124 1.71 -2.82 -4.65
C ASN A 124 1.45 -4.31 -4.85
N ASN A 125 1.22 -5.03 -3.76
CA ASN A 125 0.67 -6.38 -3.81
C ASN A 125 -0.85 -6.34 -4.08
N ALA A 126 -1.41 -7.41 -4.61
CA ALA A 126 -2.85 -7.48 -4.90
C ALA A 126 -3.69 -7.34 -3.63
N MET A 127 -3.22 -7.86 -2.50
CA MET A 127 -3.93 -7.90 -1.22
C MET A 127 -3.05 -7.39 -0.05
N GLU A 128 -2.99 -6.08 0.13
CA GLU A 128 -2.13 -5.48 1.15
C GLU A 128 -2.71 -5.54 2.57
N GLY A 129 -4.04 -5.53 2.73
CA GLY A 129 -4.71 -5.25 4.00
C GLY A 129 -4.89 -6.43 4.95
N ALA A 130 -4.62 -7.67 4.52
CA ALA A 130 -5.00 -8.88 5.25
C ALA A 130 -4.49 -8.94 6.70
N SER A 131 -3.26 -8.51 6.94
CA SER A 131 -2.65 -8.51 8.29
C SER A 131 -3.07 -7.32 9.17
N PHE A 132 -3.79 -6.35 8.63
CA PHE A 132 -4.11 -5.08 9.30
C PHE A 132 -5.58 -4.96 9.72
N VAL A 133 -6.43 -5.90 9.33
CA VAL A 133 -7.82 -5.97 9.74
C VAL A 133 -8.03 -7.19 10.62
N ILE A 134 -8.58 -6.99 11.84
CA ILE A 134 -8.70 -8.08 12.83
C ILE A 134 -9.50 -9.25 12.26
N PRO A 135 -8.95 -10.47 12.26
CA PRO A 135 -9.63 -11.66 11.76
C PRO A 135 -10.97 -11.93 12.47
N ASN A 136 -11.99 -12.34 11.71
CA ASN A 136 -13.28 -12.82 12.20
C ASN A 136 -14.11 -11.85 13.08
N THR A 137 -13.78 -10.57 13.10
CA THR A 137 -14.53 -9.57 13.87
C THR A 137 -15.58 -8.83 13.04
N ILE A 138 -15.44 -8.87 11.70
CA ILE A 138 -16.32 -8.19 10.74
C ILE A 138 -17.10 -9.26 9.96
N THR A 139 -18.26 -9.64 10.49
CA THR A 139 -19.07 -10.75 9.95
C THR A 139 -20.35 -10.29 9.27
N THR A 140 -20.77 -9.07 9.55
CA THR A 140 -21.99 -8.45 8.98
C THR A 140 -21.68 -7.08 8.39
N ASP A 141 -22.59 -6.55 7.56
CA ASP A 141 -22.50 -5.17 7.07
C ASP A 141 -22.56 -4.14 8.20
N ALA A 142 -23.23 -4.46 9.29
CA ALA A 142 -23.25 -3.62 10.49
C ALA A 142 -21.87 -3.56 11.17
N ASP A 143 -21.17 -4.69 11.25
CA ASP A 143 -19.80 -4.75 11.78
C ASP A 143 -18.83 -3.96 10.87
N PHE A 144 -18.96 -4.10 9.55
CA PHE A 144 -18.17 -3.35 8.59
C PHE A 144 -18.38 -1.84 8.74
N ASN A 145 -19.62 -1.38 8.86
CA ASN A 145 -19.92 0.02 9.08
C ASN A 145 -19.38 0.54 10.44
N ALA A 146 -19.46 -0.27 11.49
CA ALA A 146 -18.91 0.08 12.81
C ALA A 146 -17.39 0.18 12.76
N TRP A 147 -16.71 -0.76 12.13
CA TRP A 147 -15.28 -0.75 11.91
C TRP A 147 -14.84 0.47 11.08
N LEU A 148 -15.53 0.76 9.97
CA LEU A 148 -15.23 1.89 9.11
C LEU A 148 -15.26 3.23 9.88
N ARG A 149 -16.25 3.42 10.76
CA ARG A 149 -16.37 4.64 11.57
C ARG A 149 -15.33 4.72 12.69
N LEU A 150 -14.85 3.60 13.17
CA LEU A 150 -13.79 3.53 14.16
C LEU A 150 -12.43 3.84 13.51
N GLU A 151 -12.17 3.24 12.36
CA GLU A 151 -10.91 3.40 11.62
C GLU A 151 -10.77 4.82 11.04
N TYR A 152 -11.89 5.37 10.51
CA TYR A 152 -11.93 6.68 9.85
C TYR A 152 -12.95 7.61 10.51
N PRO A 153 -12.65 8.13 11.71
CA PRO A 153 -13.63 8.85 12.53
C PRO A 153 -14.08 10.21 11.98
N MET A 154 -13.39 10.75 10.97
CA MET A 154 -13.73 12.03 10.34
C MET A 154 -14.65 11.89 9.12
N LEU A 155 -15.01 10.68 8.70
CA LEU A 155 -15.93 10.45 7.59
C LEU A 155 -17.33 11.00 7.91
N ARG A 156 -17.92 11.66 6.93
CA ARG A 156 -19.32 12.12 7.00
C ARG A 156 -20.28 10.96 6.74
N PRO A 157 -21.53 11.06 7.17
CA PRO A 157 -22.53 10.04 6.82
C PRO A 157 -22.67 9.78 5.31
N SER A 158 -22.56 10.84 4.47
CA SER A 158 -22.57 10.71 3.01
C SER A 158 -21.36 9.94 2.47
N ASP A 159 -20.17 10.16 3.04
CA ASP A 159 -18.95 9.46 2.61
C ASP A 159 -19.08 7.95 2.93
N VAL A 160 -19.61 7.65 4.11
CA VAL A 160 -19.89 6.26 4.53
C VAL A 160 -20.92 5.62 3.60
N ASP A 161 -21.98 6.33 3.22
CA ASP A 161 -23.00 5.83 2.29
C ASP A 161 -22.41 5.51 0.91
N GLU A 162 -21.58 6.41 0.36
CA GLU A 162 -20.86 6.18 -0.89
C GLU A 162 -19.91 4.98 -0.80
N ILE A 163 -19.15 4.86 0.30
CA ILE A 163 -18.26 3.72 0.55
C ILE A 163 -19.05 2.42 0.54
N LEU A 164 -20.14 2.34 1.30
CA LEU A 164 -20.90 1.09 1.49
C LEU A 164 -21.63 0.64 0.23
N HIS A 165 -22.11 1.57 -0.61
CA HIS A 165 -23.03 1.26 -1.70
C HIS A 165 -22.45 1.48 -3.11
N THR A 166 -21.40 2.30 -3.25
CA THR A 166 -20.84 2.64 -4.56
C THR A 166 -19.44 2.06 -4.74
N TYR A 167 -18.54 2.33 -3.80
CA TYR A 167 -17.12 1.99 -3.98
C TYR A 167 -16.76 0.60 -3.43
N TYR A 168 -17.41 0.17 -2.34
CA TYR A 168 -17.20 -1.14 -1.73
C TYR A 168 -18.53 -1.83 -1.42
N PRO A 169 -19.38 -2.06 -2.44
CA PRO A 169 -20.69 -2.69 -2.24
C PRO A 169 -20.54 -4.13 -1.75
N ALA A 170 -21.60 -4.65 -1.13
CA ALA A 170 -21.68 -6.07 -0.81
C ALA A 170 -21.81 -6.88 -2.11
N LEU A 171 -20.92 -7.84 -2.31
CA LEU A 171 -20.91 -8.71 -3.48
C LEU A 171 -21.42 -10.09 -3.12
N ASN A 172 -22.11 -10.71 -4.08
CA ASN A 172 -22.41 -12.13 -3.98
C ASN A 172 -21.19 -12.94 -4.44
N THR A 173 -20.44 -13.46 -3.48
CA THR A 173 -19.23 -14.25 -3.71
C THR A 173 -19.49 -15.76 -3.71
N SER A 174 -20.76 -16.19 -3.71
CA SER A 174 -21.13 -17.62 -3.71
C SER A 174 -20.62 -18.33 -4.95
N GLY A 175 -19.79 -19.36 -4.76
CA GLY A 175 -19.25 -20.18 -5.84
C GLY A 175 -18.08 -19.54 -6.60
N ILE A 176 -17.52 -18.44 -6.11
CA ILE A 176 -16.32 -17.82 -6.66
C ILE A 176 -15.10 -18.43 -5.99
N THR A 177 -14.13 -18.87 -6.79
CA THR A 177 -12.84 -19.36 -6.28
C THR A 177 -12.02 -18.19 -5.74
N PRO A 178 -11.54 -18.24 -4.49
CA PRO A 178 -10.61 -17.25 -3.97
C PRO A 178 -9.36 -17.12 -4.87
N TYR A 179 -8.85 -15.91 -5.03
CA TYR A 179 -7.76 -15.57 -5.94
C TYR A 179 -7.97 -15.81 -7.43
N ALA A 180 -9.12 -16.25 -7.87
CA ALA A 180 -9.41 -16.32 -9.28
C ALA A 180 -9.57 -14.89 -9.84
N THR A 181 -8.51 -14.10 -9.80
CA THR A 181 -8.54 -12.77 -10.36
C THR A 181 -8.31 -12.81 -11.86
N CYS A 182 -9.22 -12.23 -12.60
CA CYS A 182 -8.99 -11.83 -13.99
C CYS A 182 -8.75 -10.32 -14.09
N GLY A 183 -8.78 -9.60 -12.96
CA GLY A 183 -8.52 -8.18 -12.83
C GLY A 183 -9.51 -7.25 -13.51
N ASP A 184 -9.87 -7.52 -14.76
CA ASP A 184 -10.71 -6.64 -15.61
C ASP A 184 -11.87 -7.36 -16.34
N CYS A 185 -12.15 -8.62 -15.98
CA CYS A 185 -13.18 -9.42 -16.66
C CYS A 185 -14.63 -9.10 -16.25
N GLY A 186 -14.84 -8.14 -15.38
CA GLY A 186 -16.16 -7.75 -14.88
C GLY A 186 -16.78 -8.71 -13.86
N GLY A 187 -16.05 -9.74 -13.45
CA GLY A 187 -16.38 -10.63 -12.32
C GLY A 187 -15.73 -10.17 -11.02
N ALA A 188 -15.94 -10.94 -9.94
CA ALA A 188 -15.25 -10.71 -8.68
C ALA A 188 -13.74 -10.96 -8.84
N THR A 189 -12.95 -10.13 -8.20
CA THR A 189 -11.48 -10.12 -8.27
C THR A 189 -10.85 -10.66 -6.99
N ALA A 190 -9.53 -10.79 -6.95
CA ALA A 190 -8.81 -11.20 -5.73
C ALA A 190 -9.05 -10.24 -4.54
N VAL A 191 -9.41 -8.99 -4.80
CA VAL A 191 -9.75 -8.02 -3.75
C VAL A 191 -11.17 -8.18 -3.23
N ASP A 192 -12.05 -8.80 -4.00
CA ASP A 192 -13.43 -9.09 -3.61
C ASP A 192 -13.56 -10.43 -2.88
N VAL A 193 -12.73 -11.40 -3.27
CA VAL A 193 -12.74 -12.76 -2.74
C VAL A 193 -11.30 -13.16 -2.41
N GLY A 194 -10.84 -12.77 -1.24
CA GLY A 194 -9.51 -13.15 -0.77
C GLY A 194 -9.44 -14.59 -0.28
N PRO A 195 -8.25 -15.13 -0.10
CA PRO A 195 -8.06 -16.49 0.37
C PRO A 195 -8.42 -16.65 1.85
N GLU A 196 -8.22 -15.57 2.63
CA GLU A 196 -8.46 -15.60 4.08
C GLU A 196 -9.87 -15.18 4.44
N ALA A 197 -10.54 -14.42 3.55
CA ALA A 197 -11.77 -13.75 3.89
C ALA A 197 -12.72 -13.64 2.71
N VAL A 198 -14.01 -13.58 3.04
CA VAL A 198 -15.11 -13.30 2.10
C VAL A 198 -16.07 -12.32 2.75
N GLY A 199 -16.94 -11.69 1.96
CA GLY A 199 -18.00 -10.82 2.45
C GLY A 199 -17.48 -9.57 3.18
N PRO A 200 -18.11 -9.17 4.31
CA PRO A 200 -17.80 -7.91 4.99
C PRO A 200 -16.35 -7.80 5.47
N TRP A 201 -15.75 -8.89 5.91
CA TRP A 201 -14.34 -8.89 6.31
C TRP A 201 -13.41 -8.66 5.12
N GLN A 202 -13.63 -9.32 3.98
CA GLN A 202 -12.85 -9.07 2.76
C GLN A 202 -13.00 -7.63 2.27
N ARG A 203 -14.20 -7.05 2.37
CA ARG A 203 -14.42 -5.63 2.05
C ARG A 203 -13.57 -4.69 2.91
N ALA A 204 -13.47 -4.97 4.22
CA ALA A 204 -12.61 -4.21 5.12
C ALA A 204 -11.13 -4.37 4.76
N ILE A 205 -10.67 -5.60 4.46
CA ILE A 205 -9.32 -5.88 4.00
C ILE A 205 -9.01 -5.10 2.72
N ASN A 206 -9.90 -5.14 1.72
CA ASN A 206 -9.71 -4.42 0.48
C ASN A 206 -9.68 -2.90 0.69
N LEU A 207 -10.59 -2.37 1.50
CA LEU A 207 -10.63 -0.95 1.81
C LEU A 207 -9.33 -0.49 2.47
N TYR A 208 -8.85 -1.20 3.50
CA TYR A 208 -7.58 -0.89 4.15
C TYR A 208 -6.39 -1.02 3.20
N SER A 209 -6.39 -2.06 2.34
CA SER A 209 -5.38 -2.23 1.29
C SER A 209 -5.28 -0.98 0.42
N GLU A 210 -6.42 -0.50 -0.05
CA GLU A 210 -6.48 0.59 -1.01
C GLU A 210 -6.16 1.94 -0.37
N THR A 211 -6.72 2.26 0.78
CA THR A 211 -6.42 3.53 1.44
C THR A 211 -4.95 3.66 1.82
N THR A 212 -4.36 2.60 2.35
CA THR A 212 -3.07 2.68 3.04
C THR A 212 -1.86 2.38 2.14
N PHE A 213 -2.02 1.56 1.09
CA PHE A 213 -0.91 1.09 0.24
C PHE A 213 -1.16 1.27 -1.25
N VAL A 214 -2.31 0.78 -1.75
CA VAL A 214 -2.55 0.73 -3.19
C VAL A 214 -2.74 2.13 -3.76
N CYS A 215 -3.67 2.92 -3.21
CA CYS A 215 -3.92 4.28 -3.70
C CYS A 215 -2.70 5.20 -3.52
N PRO A 216 -1.96 5.16 -2.40
CA PRO A 216 -0.67 5.83 -2.31
C PRO A 216 0.30 5.47 -3.45
N SER A 217 0.34 4.20 -3.90
CA SER A 217 1.17 3.79 -5.02
C SER A 217 0.69 4.38 -6.36
N TYR A 218 -0.62 4.54 -6.54
CA TYR A 218 -1.22 5.21 -7.71
C TYR A 218 -0.95 6.71 -7.70
N TRP A 219 -1.16 7.36 -6.55
CA TRP A 219 -0.90 8.80 -6.41
C TRP A 219 0.57 9.13 -6.61
N LEU A 220 1.46 8.29 -6.10
CA LEU A 220 2.90 8.46 -6.31
C LEU A 220 3.26 8.31 -7.80
N ALA A 221 2.74 7.28 -8.49
CA ALA A 221 2.94 7.12 -9.92
C ALA A 221 2.36 8.32 -10.72
N SER A 222 1.19 8.82 -10.32
CA SER A 222 0.57 10.01 -10.93
C SER A 222 1.42 11.26 -10.73
N ALA A 223 2.03 11.45 -9.56
CA ALA A 223 2.91 12.58 -9.27
C ALA A 223 4.17 12.61 -10.16
N TYR A 224 4.60 11.45 -10.64
CA TYR A 224 5.71 11.32 -11.58
C TYR A 224 5.25 11.14 -13.04
N SER A 225 4.02 11.48 -13.33
CA SER A 225 3.48 11.33 -14.68
C SER A 225 4.09 12.33 -15.68
N ALA A 226 3.89 12.05 -16.96
CA ALA A 226 4.32 12.93 -18.04
C ALA A 226 3.66 14.34 -17.97
N ALA A 227 2.50 14.47 -17.33
CA ALA A 227 1.86 15.76 -17.07
C ALA A 227 2.73 16.69 -16.21
N HIS A 228 3.58 16.13 -15.37
CA HIS A 228 4.56 16.85 -14.53
C HIS A 228 5.98 16.83 -15.10
N GLY A 229 6.17 16.39 -16.35
CA GLY A 229 7.48 16.32 -17.02
C GLY A 229 8.39 15.22 -16.44
N LYS A 230 7.83 14.17 -15.85
CA LYS A 230 8.51 13.06 -15.19
C LYS A 230 8.10 11.72 -15.80
N GLN A 231 8.62 10.61 -15.24
CA GLN A 231 8.32 9.25 -15.72
C GLN A 231 7.95 8.34 -14.55
N ALA A 232 6.90 7.59 -14.73
CA ALA A 232 6.46 6.59 -13.76
C ALA A 232 6.24 5.24 -14.43
N TYR A 233 6.71 4.20 -13.77
CA TYR A 233 6.42 2.81 -14.04
C TYR A 233 5.64 2.25 -12.86
N LYS A 234 4.63 1.42 -13.13
CA LYS A 234 3.79 0.85 -12.08
C LYS A 234 3.61 -0.65 -12.28
N TYR A 235 3.57 -1.38 -11.15
CA TYR A 235 3.21 -2.79 -11.15
C TYR A 235 2.24 -3.14 -10.03
N GLN A 236 1.51 -4.25 -10.23
CA GLN A 236 0.89 -5.01 -9.17
C GLN A 236 1.53 -6.38 -9.12
N TYR A 237 1.95 -6.81 -7.93
CA TYR A 237 2.39 -8.17 -7.67
C TYR A 237 1.17 -9.02 -7.34
N SER A 238 0.95 -10.10 -8.09
CA SER A 238 -0.29 -10.90 -8.04
C SER A 238 -0.06 -12.41 -7.85
N ILE A 239 1.19 -12.83 -7.60
CA ILE A 239 1.42 -14.25 -7.27
C ILE A 239 0.68 -14.57 -5.97
N PRO A 240 -0.21 -15.57 -5.95
CA PRO A 240 -0.93 -15.96 -4.74
C PRO A 240 0.03 -16.30 -3.58
N ALA A 241 -0.16 -15.81 -2.36
CA ALA A 241 -1.29 -15.04 -1.80
C ALA A 241 -1.20 -13.51 -1.96
N ALA A 242 -0.18 -12.95 -2.57
CA ALA A 242 -0.02 -11.52 -2.87
C ALA A 242 -0.34 -10.58 -1.68
N GLN A 243 -0.04 -11.01 -0.46
CA GLN A 243 -0.23 -10.23 0.76
C GLN A 243 0.86 -9.17 0.91
N HIS A 244 0.68 -8.27 1.85
CA HIS A 244 1.68 -7.24 2.17
C HIS A 244 3.07 -7.84 2.41
N GLY A 245 4.03 -7.43 1.60
CA GLY A 245 5.42 -7.92 1.62
C GLY A 245 5.65 -9.25 0.91
N ALA A 246 4.68 -9.78 0.15
CA ALA A 246 4.90 -10.99 -0.65
C ALA A 246 5.90 -10.74 -1.80
N ASP A 247 5.91 -9.55 -2.38
CA ASP A 247 6.86 -9.12 -3.40
C ASP A 247 8.33 -9.14 -2.92
N LEU A 248 8.58 -8.98 -1.61
CA LEU A 248 9.94 -9.02 -1.04
C LEU A 248 10.68 -10.35 -1.29
N TYR A 249 9.96 -11.44 -1.49
CA TYR A 249 10.54 -12.73 -1.85
C TYR A 249 11.10 -12.70 -3.28
N ALA A 250 10.32 -12.17 -4.20
CA ALA A 250 10.71 -12.04 -5.60
C ALA A 250 11.72 -10.90 -5.85
N GLU A 251 11.79 -9.93 -4.96
CA GLU A 251 12.80 -8.85 -4.98
C GLU A 251 14.17 -9.29 -4.45
N GLY A 252 14.27 -10.49 -3.86
CA GLY A 252 15.52 -10.99 -3.26
C GLY A 252 15.84 -10.38 -1.90
N LEU A 253 14.89 -9.72 -1.27
CA LEU A 253 15.04 -9.11 0.05
C LEU A 253 14.66 -10.06 1.20
N ARG A 254 14.07 -11.20 0.86
CA ARG A 254 13.76 -12.31 1.78
C ARG A 254 14.22 -13.64 1.18
N ALA A 255 14.20 -14.70 1.98
CA ALA A 255 14.52 -16.05 1.51
C ALA A 255 13.52 -16.48 0.42
N GLU A 256 14.02 -17.27 -0.53
CA GLU A 256 13.21 -17.86 -1.59
C GLU A 256 12.01 -18.63 -1.02
N THR A 257 10.89 -18.59 -1.72
CA THR A 257 9.68 -19.34 -1.38
C THR A 257 9.32 -20.28 -2.52
N VAL A 258 8.60 -21.36 -2.20
CA VAL A 258 8.25 -22.40 -3.19
C VAL A 258 7.24 -21.93 -4.23
N ASN A 259 6.50 -20.86 -3.94
CA ASN A 259 5.49 -20.29 -4.83
C ASN A 259 6.00 -19.19 -5.76
N VAL A 260 7.31 -19.00 -5.84
CA VAL A 260 7.96 -18.10 -6.80
C VAL A 260 9.00 -18.90 -7.57
N SER A 261 8.87 -18.99 -8.90
CA SER A 261 9.84 -19.69 -9.72
C SER A 261 11.17 -18.95 -9.79
N PRO A 262 12.29 -19.68 -9.99
CA PRO A 262 13.59 -19.06 -10.25
C PRO A 262 13.58 -18.09 -11.44
N GLU A 263 12.78 -18.39 -12.46
CA GLU A 263 12.61 -17.57 -13.66
C GLU A 263 11.93 -16.25 -13.36
N PHE A 264 10.86 -16.27 -12.55
CA PHE A 264 10.19 -15.05 -12.12
C PHE A 264 11.08 -14.21 -11.20
N TYR A 265 11.73 -14.85 -10.25
CA TYR A 265 12.71 -14.19 -9.38
C TYR A 265 13.80 -13.47 -10.19
N GLN A 266 14.36 -14.16 -11.21
CA GLN A 266 15.36 -13.56 -12.07
C GLN A 266 14.79 -12.39 -12.88
N ALA A 267 13.58 -12.52 -13.42
CA ALA A 267 12.93 -11.47 -14.17
C ALA A 267 12.70 -10.23 -13.30
N PHE A 268 12.11 -10.40 -12.13
CA PHE A 268 11.76 -9.28 -11.27
C PHE A 268 12.98 -8.56 -10.66
N THR A 269 13.97 -9.30 -10.19
CA THR A 269 15.24 -8.70 -9.72
C THR A 269 15.97 -7.96 -10.85
N THR A 270 15.88 -8.46 -12.10
CA THR A 270 16.47 -7.77 -13.26
C THR A 270 15.71 -6.50 -13.60
N MET A 271 14.38 -6.46 -13.48
CA MET A 271 13.57 -5.24 -13.66
C MET A 271 14.05 -4.13 -12.71
N TRP A 272 14.27 -4.46 -11.43
CA TRP A 272 14.82 -3.53 -10.46
C TRP A 272 16.23 -3.06 -10.84
N GLY A 273 17.11 -4.00 -11.19
CA GLY A 273 18.47 -3.72 -11.62
C GLY A 273 18.51 -2.81 -12.86
N SER A 274 17.68 -3.08 -13.85
CA SER A 274 17.55 -2.27 -15.08
C SER A 274 17.10 -0.85 -14.76
N PHE A 275 16.11 -0.68 -13.89
CA PHE A 275 15.65 0.64 -13.48
C PHE A 275 16.70 1.42 -12.69
N ILE A 276 17.42 0.75 -11.79
CA ILE A 276 18.49 1.39 -10.99
C ILE A 276 19.66 1.86 -11.87
N THR A 277 20.04 1.05 -12.87
CA THR A 277 21.26 1.29 -13.66
C THR A 277 21.01 1.96 -15.00
N GLY A 278 19.80 1.78 -15.56
CA GLY A 278 19.43 2.21 -16.91
C GLY A 278 18.23 3.15 -16.98
N ASP A 279 17.63 3.51 -15.83
CA ASP A 279 16.47 4.39 -15.77
C ASP A 279 15.16 3.80 -16.36
N ASP A 280 15.18 2.55 -16.81
CA ASP A 280 14.09 1.84 -17.47
C ASP A 280 14.01 0.40 -16.93
N PRO A 281 12.87 -0.07 -16.39
CA PRO A 281 12.75 -1.42 -15.84
C PRO A 281 12.59 -2.52 -16.88
N SER A 282 12.59 -2.20 -18.17
CA SER A 282 12.39 -3.19 -19.26
C SER A 282 13.48 -4.26 -19.27
N ILE A 283 13.09 -5.50 -19.58
CA ILE A 283 13.97 -6.67 -19.62
C ILE A 283 13.77 -7.45 -20.94
N PRO A 284 14.72 -8.30 -21.37
CA PRO A 284 14.56 -9.08 -22.61
C PRO A 284 13.34 -10.00 -22.58
N ASN A 285 12.67 -10.17 -23.73
CA ASN A 285 11.51 -11.06 -23.90
C ASN A 285 11.74 -12.48 -23.35
N ALA A 286 12.90 -13.08 -23.63
CA ALA A 286 13.22 -14.42 -23.17
C ALA A 286 13.25 -14.55 -21.64
N MET A 287 13.68 -13.50 -20.96
CA MET A 287 13.67 -13.42 -19.49
C MET A 287 12.26 -13.13 -18.96
N ALA A 288 11.54 -12.20 -19.58
CA ALA A 288 10.18 -11.86 -19.22
C ALA A 288 9.23 -13.07 -19.32
N ASN A 289 9.42 -13.90 -20.35
CA ASN A 289 8.63 -15.12 -20.53
C ASN A 289 9.07 -16.30 -19.62
N GLY A 290 10.28 -16.25 -19.05
CA GLY A 290 10.79 -17.26 -18.14
C GLY A 290 11.13 -18.62 -18.73
N ASN A 291 10.75 -18.89 -19.98
CA ASN A 291 10.89 -20.19 -20.65
C ASN A 291 11.81 -20.15 -21.89
N GLY A 292 12.58 -19.08 -22.04
CA GLY A 292 13.45 -18.84 -23.20
C GLY A 292 12.73 -18.40 -24.46
N SER A 293 11.40 -18.28 -24.46
CA SER A 293 10.62 -17.78 -25.58
C SER A 293 10.95 -16.31 -25.87
N THR A 294 11.16 -15.97 -27.13
CA THR A 294 11.37 -14.59 -27.59
C THR A 294 10.07 -13.93 -28.08
N ALA A 295 8.92 -14.55 -27.81
CA ALA A 295 7.63 -13.93 -28.08
C ALA A 295 7.53 -12.59 -27.34
N ASP A 296 6.84 -11.64 -27.94
CA ASP A 296 6.69 -10.31 -27.38
C ASP A 296 6.05 -10.36 -25.99
N ASN A 297 6.63 -9.61 -25.03
CA ASN A 297 6.16 -9.53 -23.65
C ASN A 297 6.19 -8.07 -23.20
N ALA A 298 5.16 -7.64 -22.53
CA ALA A 298 5.01 -6.27 -22.06
C ALA A 298 6.20 -5.77 -21.20
N ALA A 299 6.86 -6.66 -20.47
CA ALA A 299 8.04 -6.31 -19.68
C ALA A 299 9.27 -5.99 -20.54
N SER A 300 9.28 -6.28 -21.84
CA SER A 300 10.40 -5.90 -22.72
C SER A 300 10.32 -4.45 -23.22
N HIS A 301 9.18 -3.83 -23.03
CA HIS A 301 8.92 -2.43 -23.33
C HIS A 301 7.93 -1.87 -22.30
N TRP A 302 8.31 -1.94 -21.04
CA TRP A 302 7.45 -1.59 -19.91
C TRP A 302 6.78 -0.23 -20.12
N PRO A 303 5.43 -0.17 -20.15
CA PRO A 303 4.73 1.06 -20.47
C PRO A 303 4.88 2.09 -19.35
N LEU A 304 5.00 3.36 -19.71
CA LEU A 304 4.83 4.43 -18.74
C LEU A 304 3.40 4.39 -18.18
N PHE A 305 3.26 4.61 -16.87
CA PHE A 305 1.99 4.64 -16.15
C PHE A 305 0.98 5.57 -16.82
N SER A 306 1.42 6.74 -17.25
CA SER A 306 0.61 7.66 -18.06
C SER A 306 1.47 8.38 -19.09
N THR A 307 0.87 8.70 -20.24
CA THR A 307 1.50 9.49 -21.30
C THR A 307 0.74 10.81 -21.50
N GLN A 308 1.45 11.87 -21.87
CA GLN A 308 0.84 13.17 -22.07
C GLN A 308 -0.28 13.15 -23.12
N GLY A 309 -1.45 13.66 -22.77
CA GLY A 309 -2.62 13.75 -23.65
C GLY A 309 -3.41 12.44 -23.82
N ARG A 310 -3.21 11.46 -22.95
CA ARG A 310 -4.00 10.24 -22.89
C ARG A 310 -4.53 10.00 -21.47
N ASP A 311 -5.83 9.79 -21.35
CA ASP A 311 -6.51 9.39 -20.11
C ASP A 311 -6.41 7.89 -19.83
N THR A 312 -5.30 7.25 -20.27
CA THR A 312 -5.06 5.83 -20.10
C THR A 312 -3.91 5.63 -19.13
N TYR A 313 -4.17 4.88 -18.08
CA TYR A 313 -3.19 4.50 -17.06
C TYR A 313 -2.80 3.04 -17.24
N ARG A 314 -1.51 2.74 -17.35
CA ARG A 314 -1.00 1.41 -17.65
C ARG A 314 -0.07 0.92 -16.54
N MET A 315 -0.12 -0.37 -16.27
CA MET A 315 0.83 -1.01 -15.37
C MET A 315 1.10 -2.43 -15.82
N LEU A 316 2.14 -3.06 -15.26
CA LEU A 316 2.31 -4.50 -15.38
C LEU A 316 1.61 -5.22 -14.22
N ASN A 317 0.84 -6.24 -14.54
CA ASN A 317 0.45 -7.27 -13.61
C ASN A 317 1.55 -8.34 -13.61
N LEU A 318 2.23 -8.49 -12.48
CA LEU A 318 3.32 -9.44 -12.30
C LEU A 318 2.76 -10.69 -11.61
N ASN A 319 2.62 -11.77 -12.35
CA ASN A 319 2.01 -13.00 -11.89
C ASN A 319 2.73 -14.23 -12.46
N GLU A 320 2.38 -15.39 -11.96
CA GLU A 320 2.72 -16.70 -12.50
C GLU A 320 1.46 -17.53 -12.71
N THR A 321 1.54 -18.51 -13.61
CA THR A 321 0.49 -19.49 -13.88
C THR A 321 1.06 -20.90 -13.93
N GLY A 322 0.18 -21.91 -13.89
CA GLY A 322 0.60 -23.30 -13.86
C GLY A 322 1.07 -23.74 -12.50
N GLY A 323 1.99 -24.70 -12.47
CA GLY A 323 2.49 -25.27 -11.21
C GLY A 323 1.59 -26.35 -10.62
N VAL A 324 1.98 -26.83 -9.45
CA VAL A 324 1.27 -27.84 -8.65
C VAL A 324 0.62 -27.14 -7.47
N GLU A 325 -0.70 -27.31 -7.35
CA GLU A 325 -1.48 -26.70 -6.27
C GLU A 325 -1.10 -27.29 -4.90
N TYR A 326 -0.96 -26.43 -3.91
CA TYR A 326 -0.81 -26.80 -2.51
C TYR A 326 -1.54 -25.81 -1.59
N SER A 327 -1.85 -26.24 -0.37
CA SER A 327 -2.53 -25.40 0.61
C SER A 327 -1.53 -24.88 1.64
N ALA A 328 -1.43 -23.56 1.77
CA ALA A 328 -0.51 -22.89 2.68
C ALA A 328 -1.24 -21.99 3.67
N HIS A 329 -0.73 -21.94 4.90
CA HIS A 329 -1.22 -20.99 5.89
C HIS A 329 -0.51 -19.64 5.67
N VAL A 330 -1.26 -18.64 5.25
CA VAL A 330 -0.68 -17.35 4.80
C VAL A 330 -0.88 -16.20 5.77
N VAL A 331 -1.82 -16.33 6.71
CA VAL A 331 -2.07 -15.35 7.76
C VAL A 331 -2.07 -16.02 9.13
N ALA A 332 -1.63 -15.29 10.15
CA ALA A 332 -1.70 -15.77 11.52
C ALA A 332 -3.15 -16.08 11.92
N ASN A 333 -3.32 -17.20 12.66
CA ASN A 333 -4.57 -17.74 13.19
C ASN A 333 -5.64 -16.65 13.50
N PRO A 334 -6.94 -16.86 13.15
CA PRO A 334 -7.54 -18.13 12.72
C PRO A 334 -7.84 -18.22 11.21
N ALA A 335 -7.11 -17.53 10.37
CA ALA A 335 -7.37 -17.53 8.94
C ALA A 335 -7.28 -18.92 8.32
N PRO A 336 -8.10 -19.24 7.30
CA PRO A 336 -8.00 -20.48 6.55
C PRO A 336 -6.69 -20.53 5.76
N ASN A 337 -6.33 -21.76 5.33
CA ASN A 337 -5.26 -21.91 4.37
C ASN A 337 -5.68 -21.33 3.01
N ALA A 338 -4.71 -20.78 2.30
CA ALA A 338 -4.88 -20.34 0.92
C ALA A 338 -4.31 -21.38 -0.05
N GLU A 339 -4.93 -21.49 -1.20
CA GLU A 339 -4.40 -22.24 -2.32
C GLU A 339 -3.29 -21.43 -2.98
N GLN A 340 -2.14 -22.07 -3.17
CA GLN A 340 -0.97 -21.54 -3.84
C GLN A 340 -0.44 -22.59 -4.83
N TYR A 341 0.53 -22.19 -5.62
CA TYR A 341 1.11 -23.07 -6.64
C TYR A 341 2.63 -23.08 -6.49
N GLU A 342 3.24 -24.26 -6.71
CA GLU A 342 4.68 -24.46 -6.63
C GLU A 342 5.20 -25.21 -7.87
N GLU A 343 6.52 -25.23 -8.04
CA GLU A 343 7.15 -26.04 -9.08
C GLU A 343 6.84 -27.57 -8.90
N PRO A 344 6.81 -28.35 -9.99
CA PRO A 344 7.19 -28.00 -11.36
C PRO A 344 6.04 -27.40 -12.18
N GLY A 345 6.41 -26.52 -13.09
CA GLY A 345 5.48 -26.04 -14.13
C GLY A 345 4.93 -24.64 -13.93
N LEU A 346 5.47 -23.88 -12.98
CA LEU A 346 5.24 -22.45 -12.89
C LEU A 346 5.78 -21.75 -14.13
N GLN A 347 5.08 -20.71 -14.58
CA GLN A 347 5.46 -19.90 -15.76
C GLN A 347 5.15 -18.44 -15.47
N ASN A 348 6.04 -17.56 -15.87
CA ASN A 348 5.81 -16.12 -15.79
C ASN A 348 4.54 -15.74 -16.58
N ASP A 349 3.67 -14.98 -15.95
CA ASP A 349 2.46 -14.39 -16.54
C ASP A 349 2.47 -12.87 -16.31
N ILE A 350 3.32 -12.19 -17.10
CA ILE A 350 3.52 -10.75 -17.00
C ILE A 350 2.72 -10.08 -18.11
N ARG A 351 1.76 -9.24 -17.74
CA ARG A 351 0.83 -8.58 -18.68
C ARG A 351 0.75 -7.09 -18.43
N GLU A 352 0.62 -6.32 -19.53
CA GLU A 352 0.15 -4.94 -19.46
C GLU A 352 -1.35 -4.94 -19.21
N VAL A 353 -1.79 -4.11 -18.26
CA VAL A 353 -3.21 -3.94 -17.92
C VAL A 353 -3.56 -2.46 -17.78
N ASP A 354 -4.85 -2.15 -17.94
CA ASP A 354 -5.39 -0.83 -17.61
C ASP A 354 -5.45 -0.68 -16.10
N ALA A 355 -4.54 0.13 -15.54
CA ALA A 355 -4.43 0.33 -14.11
C ALA A 355 -5.69 0.94 -13.49
N TYR A 356 -6.47 1.71 -14.26
CA TYR A 356 -7.67 2.36 -13.76
C TYR A 356 -8.84 1.39 -13.60
N ALA A 357 -9.02 0.50 -14.58
CA ALA A 357 -10.08 -0.49 -14.58
C ALA A 357 -9.74 -1.75 -13.76
N TRP A 358 -8.44 -2.01 -13.52
CA TRP A 358 -7.97 -3.22 -12.87
C TRP A 358 -8.59 -3.46 -11.50
N GLU A 359 -8.79 -4.73 -11.13
CA GLU A 359 -9.40 -5.15 -9.86
C GLU A 359 -10.74 -4.45 -9.58
N GLY A 360 -11.62 -4.47 -10.57
CA GLY A 360 -12.95 -3.88 -10.45
C GLY A 360 -12.97 -2.36 -10.26
N GLY A 361 -11.99 -1.65 -10.84
CA GLY A 361 -11.97 -0.18 -10.86
C GLY A 361 -11.19 0.46 -9.71
N ARG A 362 -10.00 -0.05 -9.38
CA ARG A 362 -9.10 0.55 -8.37
C ARG A 362 -8.83 2.03 -8.61
N GLY A 363 -8.64 2.45 -9.86
CA GLY A 363 -8.41 3.86 -10.18
C GLY A 363 -9.52 4.75 -9.68
N ALA A 364 -10.78 4.39 -9.94
CA ALA A 364 -11.94 5.17 -9.48
C ALA A 364 -12.04 5.25 -7.96
N ARG A 365 -11.74 4.13 -7.26
CA ARG A 365 -11.72 4.13 -5.78
C ARG A 365 -10.59 4.99 -5.24
N CYS A 366 -9.42 4.99 -5.87
CA CYS A 366 -8.31 5.85 -5.47
C CYS A 366 -8.58 7.34 -5.72
N ASP A 367 -9.31 7.68 -6.78
CA ASP A 367 -9.78 9.04 -7.01
C ASP A 367 -10.76 9.50 -5.93
N PHE A 368 -11.69 8.62 -5.53
CA PHE A 368 -12.60 8.90 -4.42
C PHE A 368 -11.83 9.19 -3.12
N TRP A 369 -10.87 8.35 -2.73
CA TRP A 369 -10.07 8.56 -1.53
C TRP A 369 -9.28 9.87 -1.58
N SER A 370 -8.69 10.21 -2.72
CA SER A 370 -8.02 11.49 -2.93
C SER A 370 -8.96 12.69 -2.74
N GLN A 371 -10.20 12.61 -3.28
CA GLN A 371 -11.20 13.66 -3.15
C GLN A 371 -11.63 13.91 -1.71
N ILE A 372 -11.75 12.85 -0.91
CA ILE A 372 -12.12 12.95 0.50
C ILE A 372 -10.92 13.02 1.45
N GLY A 373 -9.71 13.11 0.94
CA GLY A 373 -8.46 13.07 1.69
C GLY A 373 -8.33 14.07 2.85
N SER A 374 -9.14 15.14 2.91
CA SER A 374 -9.21 16.01 4.09
C SER A 374 -9.93 15.38 5.27
N ARG A 375 -10.70 14.32 5.06
CA ARG A 375 -11.44 13.55 6.07
C ARG A 375 -10.77 12.20 6.38
N VAL A 376 -9.89 11.80 5.51
CA VAL A 376 -8.96 10.69 5.68
C VAL A 376 -7.59 11.31 5.40
N PRO A 377 -6.95 11.98 6.35
CA PRO A 377 -5.84 12.92 6.09
C PRO A 377 -4.58 12.22 5.58
N GLU A 378 -4.71 11.63 4.42
CA GLU A 378 -3.68 10.96 3.65
C GLU A 378 -3.04 11.90 2.62
#